data_c926f396d104df0b251fb8f4ca44cd0a
#
_entry.id   c926f396d104df0b251fb8f4ca44cd0a
#
_cell.length_a   1.000
_cell.length_b   1.000
_cell.length_c   1.000
_cell.angle_alpha   90.00
_cell.angle_beta   90.00
_cell.angle_gamma   90.00
#
_symmetry.space_group_name_H-M   'P 1'
#
loop_
_entity.id
_entity.type
_entity.pdbx_description
1 polymer ?
#
loop_
_entity_poly.entity_id
_entity_poly.type
_entity_poly.pdbx_seq_one_letter_code
_entity_poly.pdbx_strand_id
1 'polypeptide(L)'
;MGHDAPDPLTSPSSPSPAAPDAAALLTLERRVRQSGSGLGIDDLIGCWWLDRVWPKAAEQPADVTGALLRGLGARLEILQTREGLQLCNAVALGPLELRFEGSGLLRGRRPLLQFSFERLLVCWAGRPLLTRPLPAPAPGRTPFFALLGRGPEGWLAARGRGGGLALWRLRQA
;
A
#
# COMPACT_ATOMS: atom_id res chain seq x y z
N MET A 1 -57.91 21.19 -10.41
CA MET A 1 -57.29 20.04 -11.07
C MET A 1 -55.79 20.21 -10.98
N GLY A 2 -55.20 19.77 -9.90
CA GLY A 2 -53.76 19.79 -9.68
C GLY A 2 -53.19 18.46 -10.14
N HIS A 3 -52.21 18.50 -11.04
CA HIS A 3 -51.43 17.36 -11.47
C HIS A 3 -50.20 17.29 -10.57
N ASP A 4 -50.26 16.34 -9.63
CA ASP A 4 -49.13 15.91 -8.80
C ASP A 4 -48.29 14.97 -9.66
N ALA A 5 -47.12 15.42 -10.07
CA ALA A 5 -46.15 14.58 -10.76
C ALA A 5 -45.25 13.92 -9.70
N PRO A 6 -45.03 12.60 -9.73
CA PRO A 6 -44.15 11.95 -8.79
C PRO A 6 -42.69 12.25 -9.13
N ASP A 7 -41.92 12.63 -8.09
CA ASP A 7 -40.46 12.80 -8.13
C ASP A 7 -39.76 11.54 -8.64
N PRO A 8 -38.80 11.65 -9.55
CA PRO A 8 -38.02 10.53 -10.00
C PRO A 8 -36.92 10.19 -8.98
N LEU A 9 -37.13 9.05 -8.29
CA LEU A 9 -36.11 8.05 -7.96
C LEU A 9 -34.80 8.56 -7.36
N THR A 10 -34.78 8.69 -6.07
CA THR A 10 -33.57 8.49 -5.26
C THR A 10 -33.13 7.03 -5.39
N SER A 11 -32.22 6.76 -6.32
CA SER A 11 -31.55 5.47 -6.41
C SER A 11 -30.78 5.25 -5.11
N PRO A 12 -30.96 4.13 -4.40
CA PRO A 12 -30.16 3.85 -3.23
C PRO A 12 -28.71 3.70 -3.69
N SER A 13 -27.83 4.58 -3.21
CA SER A 13 -26.40 4.44 -3.35
C SER A 13 -25.99 3.07 -2.79
N SER A 14 -25.65 2.14 -3.68
CA SER A 14 -25.08 0.86 -3.27
C SER A 14 -23.92 1.14 -2.34
N PRO A 15 -23.83 0.52 -1.16
CA PRO A 15 -22.70 0.73 -0.27
C PRO A 15 -21.43 0.33 -1.02
N SER A 16 -20.49 1.26 -1.16
CA SER A 16 -19.15 0.94 -1.67
C SER A 16 -18.64 -0.29 -0.92
N PRO A 17 -18.22 -1.35 -1.62
CA PRO A 17 -17.77 -2.56 -0.95
C PRO A 17 -16.66 -2.20 0.02
N ALA A 18 -16.86 -2.55 1.29
CA ALA A 18 -15.93 -2.22 2.35
C ALA A 18 -14.57 -2.87 2.09
N ALA A 19 -13.48 -2.18 2.43
CA ALA A 19 -12.16 -2.75 2.36
C ALA A 19 -12.08 -4.06 3.15
N PRO A 20 -11.33 -5.07 2.65
CA PRO A 20 -11.26 -6.39 3.27
C PRO A 20 -10.75 -6.31 4.72
N ASP A 21 -11.32 -7.13 5.58
CA ASP A 21 -10.84 -7.38 6.93
C ASP A 21 -9.72 -8.45 6.95
N ALA A 22 -9.20 -8.76 8.14
CA ALA A 22 -8.14 -9.75 8.29
C ALA A 22 -8.54 -11.15 7.78
N ALA A 23 -9.78 -11.59 8.04
CA ALA A 23 -10.27 -12.90 7.64
C ALA A 23 -10.38 -13.02 6.11
N ALA A 24 -10.90 -11.98 5.47
CA ALA A 24 -10.96 -11.87 4.01
C ALA A 24 -9.55 -11.86 3.38
N LEU A 25 -8.60 -11.13 3.98
CA LEU A 25 -7.20 -11.10 3.53
C LEU A 25 -6.50 -12.46 3.67
N LEU A 26 -6.73 -13.20 4.76
CA LEU A 26 -6.20 -14.54 4.95
C LEU A 26 -6.79 -15.54 3.95
N THR A 27 -8.07 -15.39 3.62
CA THR A 27 -8.73 -16.21 2.59
C THR A 27 -8.17 -15.89 1.21
N LEU A 28 -7.98 -14.60 0.90
CA LEU A 28 -7.34 -14.15 -0.33
C LEU A 28 -5.91 -14.69 -0.44
N GLU A 29 -5.13 -14.65 0.65
CA GLU A 29 -3.77 -15.19 0.68
C GLU A 29 -3.73 -16.68 0.34
N ARG A 30 -4.64 -17.49 0.90
CA ARG A 30 -4.73 -18.93 0.56
C ARG A 30 -5.00 -19.14 -0.92
N ARG A 31 -5.90 -18.36 -1.52
CA ARG A 31 -6.19 -18.41 -2.95
C ARG A 31 -4.97 -18.02 -3.78
N VAL A 32 -4.31 -16.93 -3.44
CA VAL A 32 -3.11 -16.44 -4.13
C VAL A 32 -1.97 -17.44 -4.07
N ARG A 33 -1.84 -18.20 -2.99
CA ARG A 33 -0.85 -19.29 -2.89
C ARG A 33 -1.08 -20.39 -3.92
N GLN A 34 -2.30 -20.63 -4.33
CA GLN A 34 -2.66 -21.67 -5.30
C GLN A 34 -2.63 -21.15 -6.74
N SER A 35 -3.23 -19.99 -7.00
CA SER A 35 -3.49 -19.50 -8.36
C SER A 35 -2.68 -18.25 -8.75
N GLY A 36 -1.98 -17.60 -7.81
CA GLY A 36 -1.41 -16.27 -8.01
C GLY A 36 -2.42 -15.17 -7.76
N SER A 37 -1.98 -13.90 -7.67
CA SER A 37 -2.87 -12.74 -7.50
C SER A 37 -3.29 -12.10 -8.82
N GLY A 38 -2.58 -12.41 -9.91
CA GLY A 38 -2.81 -11.78 -11.21
C GLY A 38 -2.34 -10.32 -11.30
N LEU A 39 -1.76 -9.75 -10.22
CA LEU A 39 -1.31 -8.36 -10.23
C LEU A 39 -0.06 -8.19 -11.08
N GLY A 40 -0.11 -7.19 -11.95
CA GLY A 40 1.01 -6.71 -12.75
C GLY A 40 1.59 -5.40 -12.21
N ILE A 41 2.58 -4.87 -12.92
CA ILE A 41 3.24 -3.60 -12.57
C ILE A 41 2.24 -2.45 -12.59
N ASP A 42 1.39 -2.39 -13.61
CA ASP A 42 0.42 -1.30 -13.80
C ASP A 42 -0.60 -1.21 -12.64
N ASP A 43 -0.87 -2.34 -11.98
CA ASP A 43 -1.73 -2.37 -10.81
C ASP A 43 -1.10 -1.72 -9.57
N LEU A 44 0.22 -1.56 -9.56
CA LEU A 44 0.98 -1.08 -8.41
C LEU A 44 1.32 0.41 -8.50
N ILE A 45 1.34 0.98 -9.72
CA ILE A 45 1.72 2.38 -9.91
C ILE A 45 0.77 3.30 -9.17
N GLY A 46 1.33 4.22 -8.38
CA GLY A 46 0.56 5.22 -7.65
C GLY A 46 1.10 5.51 -6.25
N CYS A 47 0.35 6.35 -5.55
CA CYS A 47 0.63 6.74 -4.17
C CYS A 47 -0.35 6.03 -3.23
N TRP A 48 0.16 5.12 -2.43
CA TRP A 48 -0.59 4.21 -1.57
C TRP A 48 -0.44 4.62 -0.12
N TRP A 49 -1.49 5.16 0.48
CA TRP A 49 -1.51 5.56 1.88
C TRP A 49 -1.88 4.37 2.76
N LEU A 50 -1.12 4.18 3.84
CA LEU A 50 -1.38 3.10 4.77
C LEU A 50 -2.73 3.29 5.46
N ASP A 51 -3.59 2.28 5.36
CA ASP A 51 -4.91 2.25 6.01
C ASP A 51 -4.90 1.39 7.27
N ARG A 52 -4.47 0.13 7.15
CA ARG A 52 -4.45 -0.82 8.27
C ARG A 52 -3.21 -1.70 8.25
N VAL A 53 -2.79 -2.11 9.45
CA VAL A 53 -1.70 -3.08 9.64
C VAL A 53 -2.15 -4.13 10.65
N TRP A 54 -1.94 -5.38 10.31
CA TRP A 54 -2.12 -6.51 11.23
C TRP A 54 -0.74 -7.12 11.51
N PRO A 55 -0.30 -7.15 12.78
CA PRO A 55 0.91 -7.86 13.16
C PRO A 55 0.83 -9.35 12.79
N LYS A 56 1.97 -10.02 12.78
CA LYS A 56 1.98 -11.46 12.55
C LYS A 56 1.10 -12.18 13.58
N ALA A 57 0.21 -13.06 13.09
CA ALA A 57 -0.74 -13.84 13.88
C ALA A 57 -1.79 -13.01 14.67
N ALA A 58 -1.98 -11.74 14.37
CA ALA A 58 -3.05 -10.95 14.97
C ALA A 58 -4.30 -10.97 14.06
N GLU A 59 -5.46 -11.19 14.68
CA GLU A 59 -6.76 -11.12 14.00
C GLU A 59 -7.28 -9.67 13.92
N GLN A 60 -6.86 -8.84 14.87
CA GLN A 60 -7.23 -7.42 14.90
C GLN A 60 -6.10 -6.55 14.38
N PRO A 61 -6.42 -5.41 13.73
CA PRO A 61 -5.41 -4.43 13.34
C PRO A 61 -4.64 -3.93 14.56
N ALA A 62 -3.37 -3.55 14.35
CA ALA A 62 -2.60 -2.89 15.40
C ALA A 62 -3.14 -1.47 15.62
N ASP A 63 -4.03 -1.28 16.58
CA ASP A 63 -4.69 0.00 16.81
C ASP A 63 -3.70 1.12 17.08
N VAL A 64 -2.73 0.92 17.98
CA VAL A 64 -1.75 1.95 18.34
C VAL A 64 -0.73 2.16 17.21
N THR A 65 -0.09 1.09 16.72
CA THR A 65 0.91 1.20 15.64
C THR A 65 0.27 1.67 14.34
N GLY A 66 -0.91 1.15 14.00
CA GLY A 66 -1.63 1.56 12.81
C GLY A 66 -2.11 3.01 12.89
N ALA A 67 -2.63 3.45 14.05
CA ALA A 67 -3.03 4.85 14.27
C ALA A 67 -1.83 5.79 14.20
N LEU A 68 -0.70 5.40 14.80
CA LEU A 68 0.53 6.18 14.74
C LEU A 68 1.03 6.32 13.30
N LEU A 69 1.15 5.23 12.55
CA LEU A 69 1.62 5.26 11.17
C LEU A 69 0.67 6.05 10.24
N ARG A 70 -0.64 5.96 10.45
CA ARG A 70 -1.62 6.82 9.74
C ARG A 70 -1.46 8.28 10.12
N GLY A 71 -1.29 8.57 11.41
CA GLY A 71 -1.05 9.93 11.90
C GLY A 71 0.25 10.54 11.36
N LEU A 72 1.26 9.70 11.10
CA LEU A 72 2.51 10.07 10.45
C LEU A 72 2.41 10.09 8.91
N GLY A 73 1.23 9.95 8.33
CA GLY A 73 1.07 9.98 6.87
C GLY A 73 1.93 8.94 6.15
N ALA A 74 2.00 7.71 6.69
CA ALA A 74 2.79 6.63 6.10
C ALA A 74 2.24 6.26 4.72
N ARG A 75 3.10 6.29 3.70
CA ARG A 75 2.74 6.00 2.33
C ARG A 75 3.84 5.27 1.57
N LEU A 76 3.42 4.54 0.56
CA LEU A 76 4.26 3.85 -0.41
C LEU A 76 3.97 4.42 -1.80
N GLU A 77 4.95 5.06 -2.39
CA GLU A 77 4.87 5.56 -3.76
C GLU A 77 5.58 4.57 -4.68
N ILE A 78 4.92 4.16 -5.76
CA ILE A 78 5.46 3.24 -6.75
C ILE A 78 5.36 3.90 -8.11
N LEU A 79 6.49 4.05 -8.77
CA LEU A 79 6.60 4.67 -10.08
C LEU A 79 7.30 3.72 -11.03
N GLN A 80 6.90 3.76 -12.31
CA GLN A 80 7.64 3.10 -13.37
C GLN A 80 8.50 4.12 -14.10
N THR A 81 9.78 3.81 -14.21
CA THR A 81 10.76 4.62 -14.95
C THR A 81 11.34 3.80 -16.10
N ARG A 82 12.21 4.42 -16.89
CA ARG A 82 12.96 3.70 -17.95
C ARG A 82 13.91 2.64 -17.38
N GLU A 83 14.34 2.80 -16.13
CA GLU A 83 15.28 1.92 -15.43
C GLU A 83 14.57 0.80 -14.65
N GLY A 84 13.23 0.83 -14.56
CA GLY A 84 12.40 -0.15 -13.85
C GLY A 84 11.50 0.49 -12.82
N LEU A 85 11.08 -0.29 -11.83
CA LEU A 85 10.25 0.21 -10.72
C LEU A 85 11.09 1.01 -9.73
N GLN A 86 10.59 2.18 -9.39
CA GLN A 86 11.09 2.97 -8.26
C GLN A 86 10.08 2.98 -7.13
N LEU A 87 10.56 2.79 -5.92
CA LEU A 87 9.75 2.81 -4.70
C LEU A 87 10.24 3.93 -3.78
N CYS A 88 9.27 4.64 -3.20
CA CYS A 88 9.50 5.53 -2.08
C CYS A 88 8.58 5.14 -0.93
N ASN A 89 9.16 4.82 0.22
CA ASN A 89 8.39 4.65 1.46
C ASN A 89 8.61 5.90 2.32
N ALA A 90 7.54 6.62 2.59
CA ALA A 90 7.61 7.90 3.28
C ALA A 90 6.73 7.92 4.52
N VAL A 91 7.18 8.66 5.53
CA VAL A 91 6.41 9.05 6.72
C VAL A 91 6.58 10.54 6.95
N ALA A 92 5.48 11.23 7.28
CA ALA A 92 5.51 12.66 7.49
C ALA A 92 4.88 13.04 8.83
N LEU A 93 5.48 14.00 9.51
CA LEU A 93 4.95 14.64 10.71
C LEU A 93 4.98 16.17 10.50
N GLY A 94 3.82 16.71 10.16
CA GLY A 94 3.75 18.12 9.75
C GLY A 94 4.65 18.38 8.52
N PRO A 95 5.52 19.40 8.58
CA PRO A 95 6.42 19.71 7.46
C PRO A 95 7.63 18.78 7.36
N LEU A 96 7.92 17.98 8.39
CA LEU A 96 9.03 17.03 8.40
C LEU A 96 8.60 15.72 7.72
N GLU A 97 9.41 15.24 6.79
CA GLU A 97 9.20 13.99 6.08
C GLU A 97 10.49 13.16 6.00
N LEU A 98 10.39 11.88 6.28
CA LEU A 98 11.43 10.88 6.03
C LEU A 98 11.04 10.05 4.80
N ARG A 99 11.92 9.97 3.83
CA ARG A 99 11.72 9.21 2.59
C ARG A 99 12.83 8.19 2.43
N PHE A 100 12.45 6.94 2.19
CA PHE A 100 13.33 5.85 1.81
C PHE A 100 13.09 5.57 0.34
N GLU A 101 14.07 5.86 -0.50
CA GLU A 101 13.96 5.72 -1.95
C GLU A 101 14.88 4.62 -2.48
N GLY A 102 14.42 3.90 -3.48
CA GLY A 102 15.20 2.87 -4.12
C GLY A 102 14.46 2.13 -5.22
N SER A 103 15.06 1.05 -5.68
CA SER A 103 14.57 0.25 -6.79
C SER A 103 13.68 -0.90 -6.32
N GLY A 104 12.79 -1.34 -7.21
CA GLY A 104 11.90 -2.47 -7.00
C GLY A 104 11.84 -3.43 -8.18
N LEU A 105 11.45 -4.65 -7.88
CA LEU A 105 11.29 -5.71 -8.87
C LEU A 105 10.12 -6.61 -8.51
N LEU A 106 9.18 -6.75 -9.44
CA LEU A 106 8.04 -7.67 -9.30
C LEU A 106 8.42 -9.05 -9.84
N ARG A 107 8.26 -10.10 -9.04
CA ARG A 107 8.66 -11.46 -9.43
C ARG A 107 7.57 -12.51 -9.15
N GLY A 108 7.43 -13.44 -10.08
CA GLY A 108 6.72 -14.71 -9.92
C GLY A 108 5.20 -14.64 -10.05
N ARG A 109 4.56 -15.81 -10.16
CA ARG A 109 3.09 -15.95 -10.22
C ARG A 109 2.39 -15.53 -8.91
N ARG A 110 3.07 -15.69 -7.78
CA ARG A 110 2.72 -15.08 -6.50
C ARG A 110 3.54 -13.82 -6.40
N PRO A 111 3.05 -12.68 -6.88
CA PRO A 111 3.92 -11.57 -7.14
C PRO A 111 4.54 -11.07 -5.83
N LEU A 112 5.86 -11.18 -5.78
CA LEU A 112 6.69 -10.60 -4.74
C LEU A 112 7.24 -9.28 -5.27
N LEU A 113 6.83 -8.19 -4.68
CA LEU A 113 7.46 -6.90 -4.89
C LEU A 113 8.69 -6.84 -3.99
N GLN A 114 9.84 -7.20 -4.54
CA GLN A 114 11.14 -7.06 -3.87
C GLN A 114 11.64 -5.64 -4.06
N PHE A 115 12.30 -5.08 -3.05
CA PHE A 115 12.82 -3.72 -3.14
C PHE A 115 14.10 -3.54 -2.31
N SER A 116 14.90 -2.55 -2.71
CA SER A 116 16.09 -2.14 -1.98
C SER A 116 16.07 -0.63 -1.86
N PHE A 117 16.09 -0.11 -0.64
CA PHE A 117 16.23 1.31 -0.43
C PHE A 117 17.71 1.70 -0.50
N GLU A 118 18.01 2.66 -1.32
CA GLU A 118 19.37 3.11 -1.65
C GLU A 118 19.67 4.46 -1.00
N ARG A 119 18.63 5.23 -0.68
CA ARG A 119 18.75 6.57 -0.11
C ARG A 119 17.72 6.83 0.97
N LEU A 120 18.16 7.52 2.02
CA LEU A 120 17.31 8.16 3.00
C LEU A 120 17.36 9.67 2.78
N LEU A 121 16.21 10.29 2.65
CA LEU A 121 16.06 11.74 2.60
C LEU A 121 15.29 12.20 3.84
N VAL A 122 15.77 13.29 4.42
CA VAL A 122 15.05 14.07 5.42
C VAL A 122 14.63 15.35 4.74
N CYS A 123 13.33 15.60 4.65
CA CYS A 123 12.76 16.76 3.97
C CYS A 123 12.02 17.65 4.97
N TRP A 124 12.07 18.96 4.73
CA TRP A 124 11.25 19.95 5.42
C TRP A 124 10.45 20.75 4.41
N ALA A 125 9.13 20.75 4.56
CA ALA A 125 8.22 21.40 3.62
C ALA A 125 8.53 21.05 2.14
N GLY A 126 8.78 19.77 1.87
CA GLY A 126 9.10 19.24 0.54
C GLY A 126 10.54 19.48 0.06
N ARG A 127 11.38 20.19 0.83
CA ARG A 127 12.78 20.45 0.46
C ARG A 127 13.71 19.48 1.17
N PRO A 128 14.62 18.80 0.47
CA PRO A 128 15.58 17.91 1.10
C PRO A 128 16.59 18.73 1.96
N LEU A 129 16.67 18.39 3.24
CA LEU A 129 17.67 18.93 4.17
C LEU A 129 18.89 18.02 4.27
N LEU A 130 18.67 16.71 4.20
CA LEU A 130 19.72 15.71 4.31
C LEU A 130 19.41 14.57 3.34
N THR A 131 20.43 14.14 2.64
CA THR A 131 20.38 12.90 1.83
C THR A 131 21.51 12.00 2.28
N ARG A 132 21.21 10.74 2.58
CA ARG A 132 22.19 9.76 3.03
C ARG A 132 22.06 8.48 2.21
N PRO A 133 23.13 7.94 1.63
CA PRO A 133 23.10 6.63 1.00
C PRO A 133 22.85 5.54 2.04
N LEU A 134 22.14 4.50 1.64
CA LEU A 134 21.89 3.33 2.47
C LEU A 134 22.67 2.14 1.90
N PRO A 135 23.19 1.26 2.75
CA PRO A 135 23.86 0.06 2.29
C PRO A 135 22.85 -0.90 1.66
N ALA A 136 23.29 -1.62 0.65
CA ALA A 136 22.49 -2.69 0.06
C ALA A 136 22.11 -3.75 1.12
N PRO A 137 20.92 -4.34 1.05
CA PRO A 137 20.52 -5.40 1.97
C PRO A 137 21.47 -6.59 1.83
N ALA A 138 21.82 -7.22 2.94
CA ALA A 138 22.64 -8.42 2.93
C ALA A 138 21.98 -9.54 2.09
N PRO A 139 22.76 -10.43 1.47
CA PRO A 139 22.25 -11.54 0.69
C PRO A 139 21.18 -12.33 1.46
N GLY A 140 20.06 -12.62 0.81
CA GLY A 140 18.93 -13.31 1.42
C GLY A 140 18.11 -12.46 2.40
N ARG A 141 18.42 -11.18 2.62
CA ARG A 141 17.67 -10.26 3.49
C ARG A 141 16.90 -9.18 2.75
N THR A 142 16.82 -9.26 1.42
CA THR A 142 16.05 -8.32 0.61
C THR A 142 14.62 -8.22 1.11
N PRO A 143 14.13 -7.04 1.48
CA PRO A 143 12.74 -6.85 1.87
C PRO A 143 11.81 -7.08 0.68
N PHE A 144 10.59 -7.54 0.99
CA PHE A 144 9.57 -7.75 -0.02
C PHE A 144 8.16 -7.60 0.55
N PHE A 145 7.22 -7.33 -0.34
CA PHE A 145 5.79 -7.49 -0.13
C PHE A 145 5.28 -8.64 -1.00
N ALA A 146 4.68 -9.64 -0.39
CA ALA A 146 3.88 -10.64 -1.10
C ALA A 146 2.50 -10.05 -1.37
N LEU A 147 2.22 -9.72 -2.62
CA LEU A 147 1.01 -9.02 -3.01
C LEU A 147 -0.18 -10.00 -3.00
N LEU A 148 -1.23 -9.64 -2.30
CA LEU A 148 -2.42 -10.47 -2.12
C LEU A 148 -3.54 -10.07 -3.08
N GLY A 149 -3.74 -8.78 -3.30
CA GLY A 149 -4.80 -8.31 -4.18
C GLY A 149 -4.92 -6.80 -4.19
N ARG A 150 -5.66 -6.31 -5.17
CA ARG A 150 -6.08 -4.94 -5.33
C ARG A 150 -7.58 -4.94 -5.61
N GLY A 151 -8.33 -4.02 -5.00
CA GLY A 151 -9.74 -3.83 -5.26
C GLY A 151 -10.03 -2.65 -6.16
N PRO A 152 -11.17 -2.67 -6.86
CA PRO A 152 -11.60 -1.57 -7.72
C PRO A 152 -11.79 -0.26 -6.94
N GLU A 153 -12.06 -0.34 -5.64
CA GLU A 153 -12.17 0.83 -4.75
C GLU A 153 -10.82 1.43 -4.35
N GLY A 154 -9.74 1.01 -4.99
CA GLY A 154 -8.41 1.57 -4.77
C GLY A 154 -7.75 1.10 -3.47
N TRP A 155 -7.96 -0.12 -3.04
CA TRP A 155 -7.13 -0.73 -1.99
C TRP A 155 -6.08 -1.68 -2.58
N LEU A 156 -4.95 -1.80 -1.91
CA LEU A 156 -3.88 -2.76 -2.16
C LEU A 156 -3.55 -3.49 -0.87
N ALA A 157 -3.44 -4.80 -0.92
CA ALA A 157 -3.09 -5.61 0.24
C ALA A 157 -1.86 -6.47 -0.02
N ALA A 158 -1.00 -6.57 0.98
CA ALA A 158 0.18 -7.43 0.91
C ALA A 158 0.59 -7.94 2.29
N ARG A 159 1.39 -9.00 2.28
CA ARG A 159 2.11 -9.50 3.45
C ARG A 159 3.57 -9.08 3.36
N GLY A 160 4.05 -8.39 4.37
CA GLY A 160 5.46 -8.05 4.50
C GLY A 160 6.32 -9.27 4.87
N ARG A 161 7.61 -9.18 4.62
CA ARG A 161 8.59 -10.22 4.97
C ARG A 161 8.53 -10.64 6.45
N GLY A 162 8.23 -9.72 7.37
CA GLY A 162 8.05 -10.00 8.79
C GLY A 162 6.77 -10.76 9.16
N GLY A 163 5.91 -11.07 8.18
CA GLY A 163 4.67 -11.82 8.35
C GLY A 163 3.46 -10.97 8.70
N GLY A 164 3.59 -9.65 8.88
CA GLY A 164 2.46 -8.74 9.07
C GLY A 164 1.70 -8.50 7.76
N LEU A 165 0.39 -8.27 7.86
CA LEU A 165 -0.45 -7.83 6.75
C LEU A 165 -0.56 -6.32 6.76
N ALA A 166 -0.63 -5.72 5.59
CA ALA A 166 -0.90 -4.31 5.44
C ALA A 166 -1.91 -4.08 4.32
N LEU A 167 -2.74 -3.08 4.52
CA LEU A 167 -3.72 -2.58 3.58
C LEU A 167 -3.45 -1.11 3.34
N TRP A 168 -3.38 -0.74 2.08
CA TRP A 168 -3.21 0.63 1.64
C TRP A 168 -4.40 1.10 0.83
N ARG A 169 -4.56 2.42 0.74
CA ARG A 169 -5.53 3.12 -0.10
C ARG A 169 -4.80 3.96 -1.13
N LEU A 170 -5.19 3.80 -2.39
CA LEU A 170 -4.73 4.67 -3.46
C LEU A 170 -5.30 6.07 -3.24
N ARG A 171 -4.44 7.07 -3.24
CA ARG A 171 -4.86 8.47 -3.33
C ARG A 171 -4.35 9.04 -4.63
N GLN A 172 -5.25 9.68 -5.34
CA GLN A 172 -4.86 10.53 -6.47
C GLN A 172 -4.09 11.72 -5.90
N ALA A 173 -2.95 12.03 -6.53
CA ALA A 173 -2.15 13.21 -6.20
C ALA A 173 -2.87 14.49 -6.59
#